data_6f42c176f37538ca7ac7566dbb2b06a7
#
_entry.id   6f42c176f37538ca7ac7566dbb2b06a7
#
_cell.length_a   1.000
_cell.length_b   1.000
_cell.length_c   1.000
_cell.angle_alpha   90.00
_cell.angle_beta   90.00
_cell.angle_gamma   90.00
#
_symmetry.space_group_name_H-M   'P 1'
#
loop_
_entity.id
_entity.type
_entity.pdbx_description
1 polymer ?
#
loop_
_entity_poly.entity_id
_entity_poly.type
_entity_poly.pdbx_seq_one_letter_code
_entity_poly.pdbx_strand_id
1 'polypeptide(L)'
;EWCMRAHAAGLTGFYVPGMVVQHLIPADRLNKAYFRRWFFWRGISRAMLYAQSGKDMEAPEQTMLDFSQVKHIAGVPRYMFRSALVAMKESLAARLHHDAVNAFEHELFLWMFAGIVKQRWKDRHVSAPAWKPTASPSV
;
A
#
# COMPACT_ATOMS: atom_id res chain seq x y z
N GLU A 1 6.77 -4.87 -6.57
CA GLU A 1 6.36 -5.71 -7.70
C GLU A 1 7.56 -6.31 -8.43
N TRP A 2 8.59 -5.51 -8.77
CA TRP A 2 9.78 -6.01 -9.45
C TRP A 2 10.51 -7.10 -8.65
N CYS A 3 10.74 -6.89 -7.34
CA CYS A 3 11.38 -7.88 -6.47
C CYS A 3 10.58 -9.19 -6.39
N MET A 4 9.26 -9.13 -6.41
CA MET A 4 8.40 -10.31 -6.42
C MET A 4 8.57 -11.13 -7.70
N ARG A 5 8.61 -10.45 -8.85
CA ARG A 5 8.84 -11.12 -10.14
C ARG A 5 10.25 -11.71 -10.22
N ALA A 6 11.26 -10.99 -9.74
CA ALA A 6 12.63 -11.48 -9.67
C ALA A 6 12.72 -12.74 -8.81
N HIS A 7 12.12 -12.71 -7.61
CA HIS A 7 12.08 -13.88 -6.73
C HIS A 7 11.32 -15.06 -7.36
N ALA A 8 10.18 -14.80 -7.99
CA ALA A 8 9.41 -15.83 -8.70
C ALA A 8 10.17 -16.44 -9.90
N ALA A 9 11.10 -15.69 -10.48
CA ALA A 9 12.03 -16.16 -11.52
C ALA A 9 13.28 -16.87 -10.96
N GLY A 10 13.33 -17.13 -9.65
CA GLY A 10 14.47 -17.80 -9.01
C GLY A 10 15.69 -16.89 -8.78
N LEU A 11 15.56 -15.58 -9.00
CA LEU A 11 16.65 -14.63 -8.75
C LEU A 11 16.75 -14.35 -7.26
N THR A 12 17.98 -14.37 -6.74
CA THR A 12 18.29 -14.01 -5.35
C THR A 12 18.83 -12.59 -5.29
N GLY A 13 18.37 -11.83 -4.30
CA GLY A 13 18.91 -10.51 -4.02
C GLY A 13 20.07 -10.60 -3.02
N PHE A 14 21.11 -9.80 -3.24
CA PHE A 14 22.21 -9.67 -2.31
C PHE A 14 22.21 -8.27 -1.70
N TYR A 15 22.38 -8.20 -0.40
CA TYR A 15 22.65 -6.94 0.29
C TYR A 15 24.14 -6.63 0.22
N VAL A 16 24.48 -5.48 -0.36
CA VAL A 16 25.87 -5.02 -0.48
C VAL A 16 26.08 -3.82 0.44
N PRO A 17 26.65 -4.00 1.66
CA PRO A 17 26.78 -2.94 2.66
C PRO A 17 27.59 -1.72 2.17
N GLY A 18 28.56 -1.94 1.28
CA GLY A 18 29.40 -0.88 0.72
C GLY A 18 28.76 -0.06 -0.39
N MET A 19 27.57 -0.44 -0.87
CA MET A 19 26.87 0.30 -1.92
C MET A 19 26.08 1.46 -1.32
N VAL A 20 26.72 2.63 -1.28
CA VAL A 20 26.13 3.86 -0.77
C VAL A 20 25.55 4.69 -1.93
N VAL A 21 24.27 5.01 -1.85
CA VAL A 21 23.57 5.85 -2.82
C VAL A 21 23.15 7.16 -2.14
N GLN A 22 23.58 8.29 -2.70
CA GLN A 22 23.09 9.60 -2.28
C GLN A 22 21.76 9.88 -2.97
N HIS A 23 20.69 9.99 -2.20
CA HIS A 23 19.36 10.31 -2.71
C HIS A 23 19.07 11.80 -2.54
N LEU A 24 19.13 12.54 -3.64
CA LEU A 24 18.75 13.94 -3.64
C LEU A 24 17.22 14.07 -3.62
N ILE A 25 16.70 14.72 -2.58
CA ILE A 25 15.28 15.03 -2.47
C ILE A 25 15.09 16.52 -2.82
N PRO A 26 14.47 16.84 -3.97
CA PRO A 26 14.19 18.24 -4.34
C PRO A 26 13.24 18.91 -3.34
N ALA A 27 13.43 20.22 -3.11
CA ALA A 27 12.64 20.97 -2.12
C ALA A 27 11.13 20.99 -2.43
N ASP A 28 10.75 20.92 -3.70
CA ASP A 28 9.36 20.85 -4.15
C ASP A 28 8.63 19.56 -3.69
N ARG A 29 9.38 18.53 -3.28
CA ARG A 29 8.85 17.30 -2.68
C ARG A 29 8.67 17.41 -1.17
N LEU A 30 9.19 18.45 -0.52
CA LEU A 30 9.13 18.65 0.93
C LEU A 30 7.91 19.46 1.35
N ASN A 31 6.73 19.16 0.81
CA ASN A 31 5.48 19.81 1.16
C ASN A 31 4.32 18.83 1.35
N LYS A 32 3.30 19.26 2.10
CA LYS A 32 2.13 18.41 2.43
C LYS A 32 1.37 17.95 1.18
N ALA A 33 1.27 18.78 0.15
CA ALA A 33 0.56 18.41 -1.08
C ALA A 33 1.24 17.27 -1.82
N TYR A 34 2.57 17.26 -1.85
CA TYR A 34 3.33 16.16 -2.42
C TYR A 34 3.08 14.86 -1.66
N PHE A 35 3.17 14.86 -0.33
CA PHE A 35 2.96 13.67 0.49
C PHE A 35 1.53 13.12 0.36
N ARG A 36 0.51 13.98 0.37
CA ARG A 36 -0.89 13.58 0.13
C ARG A 36 -1.04 12.84 -1.19
N ARG A 37 -0.50 13.42 -2.27
CA ARG A 37 -0.52 12.80 -3.60
C ARG A 37 0.26 11.49 -3.61
N TRP A 38 1.42 11.44 -2.98
CA TRP A 38 2.26 10.24 -2.91
C TRP A 38 1.55 9.10 -2.17
N PHE A 39 0.96 9.36 -1.00
CA PHE A 39 0.20 8.35 -0.26
C PHE A 39 -1.04 7.88 -1.00
N PHE A 40 -1.72 8.77 -1.71
CA PHE A 40 -2.85 8.40 -2.57
C PHE A 40 -2.42 7.41 -3.67
N TRP A 41 -1.33 7.69 -4.38
CA TRP A 41 -0.80 6.79 -5.41
C TRP A 41 -0.24 5.49 -4.81
N ARG A 42 0.37 5.55 -3.62
CA ARG A 42 0.77 4.36 -2.87
C ARG A 42 -0.45 3.46 -2.58
N GLY A 43 -1.59 4.04 -2.20
CA GLY A 43 -2.84 3.30 -2.02
C GLY A 43 -3.33 2.60 -3.28
N ILE A 44 -3.26 3.27 -4.43
CA ILE A 44 -3.58 2.68 -5.74
C ILE A 44 -2.64 1.49 -6.03
N SER A 45 -1.33 1.68 -5.90
CA SER A 45 -0.32 0.63 -6.15
C SER A 45 -0.52 -0.57 -5.22
N ARG A 46 -0.81 -0.32 -3.94
CA ARG A 46 -1.10 -1.36 -2.94
C ARG A 46 -2.33 -2.18 -3.34
N ALA A 47 -3.42 -1.52 -3.77
CA ALA A 47 -4.63 -2.21 -4.23
C ALA A 47 -4.40 -3.08 -5.47
N MET A 48 -3.54 -2.63 -6.39
CA MET A 48 -3.17 -3.38 -7.59
C MET A 48 -2.32 -4.61 -7.24
N LEU A 49 -1.30 -4.45 -6.40
CA LEU A 49 -0.45 -5.56 -5.94
C LEU A 49 -1.27 -6.61 -5.19
N TYR A 50 -2.18 -6.14 -4.38
CA TYR A 50 -3.12 -6.96 -3.65
C TYR A 50 -4.02 -7.80 -4.57
N ALA A 51 -4.56 -7.18 -5.61
CA ALA A 51 -5.39 -7.90 -6.58
C ALA A 51 -4.59 -8.99 -7.33
N GLN A 52 -3.29 -8.80 -7.51
CA GLN A 52 -2.42 -9.75 -8.20
C GLN A 52 -1.93 -10.88 -7.30
N SER A 53 -1.52 -10.57 -6.07
CA SER A 53 -0.86 -11.52 -5.17
C SER A 53 -1.81 -12.20 -4.18
N GLY A 54 -3.00 -11.63 -3.96
CA GLY A 54 -3.90 -12.06 -2.89
C GLY A 54 -3.37 -11.83 -1.48
N LYS A 55 -2.22 -11.15 -1.33
CA LYS A 55 -1.55 -10.88 -0.05
C LYS A 55 -1.33 -9.39 0.15
N ASP A 56 -1.44 -8.92 1.38
CA ASP A 56 -1.05 -7.55 1.74
C ASP A 56 0.45 -7.51 2.06
N MET A 57 1.25 -7.08 1.08
CA MET A 57 2.71 -7.02 1.20
C MET A 57 3.20 -5.96 2.20
N GLU A 58 2.33 -5.09 2.69
CA GLU A 58 2.68 -4.10 3.71
C GLU A 58 2.22 -4.50 5.11
N ALA A 59 1.51 -5.63 5.23
CA ALA A 59 1.20 -6.18 6.55
C ALA A 59 2.50 -6.68 7.21
N PRO A 60 2.67 -6.48 8.53
CA PRO A 60 3.78 -7.10 9.26
C PRO A 60 3.82 -8.61 8.98
N GLU A 61 5.02 -9.19 8.83
CA GLU A 61 5.21 -10.60 8.48
C GLU A 61 4.44 -11.58 9.38
N GLN A 62 4.21 -11.19 10.63
CA GLN A 62 3.43 -11.94 11.61
C GLN A 62 1.90 -11.91 11.33
N THR A 63 1.46 -11.02 10.45
CA THR A 63 0.04 -10.84 10.09
C THR A 63 -0.15 -11.00 8.58
N MET A 64 0.53 -11.97 7.95
CA MET A 64 0.20 -12.38 6.59
C MET A 64 -1.23 -12.96 6.59
N LEU A 65 -2.20 -12.05 6.68
CA LEU A 65 -3.61 -12.41 6.57
C LEU A 65 -3.82 -12.98 5.18
N ASP A 66 -4.18 -14.24 5.13
CA ASP A 66 -4.75 -14.83 3.93
C ASP A 66 -6.06 -14.09 3.63
N PHE A 67 -6.01 -13.27 2.61
CA PHE A 67 -7.14 -12.41 2.26
C PHE A 67 -8.35 -13.17 1.74
N SER A 68 -8.20 -14.43 1.38
CA SER A 68 -9.36 -15.29 1.07
C SER A 68 -10.30 -15.40 2.28
N GLN A 69 -9.77 -15.27 3.49
CA GLN A 69 -10.50 -15.35 4.76
C GLN A 69 -10.97 -14.00 5.30
N VAL A 70 -10.49 -12.87 4.75
CA VAL A 70 -10.86 -11.54 5.21
C VAL A 70 -12.15 -11.08 4.54
N LYS A 71 -13.13 -10.67 5.35
CA LYS A 71 -14.38 -10.08 4.83
C LYS A 71 -14.07 -8.76 4.11
N HIS A 72 -14.58 -8.61 2.89
CA HIS A 72 -14.43 -7.41 2.06
C HIS A 72 -15.75 -6.66 1.94
N ILE A 73 -15.64 -5.34 1.90
CA ILE A 73 -16.73 -4.44 1.52
C ILE A 73 -16.28 -3.74 0.24
N ALA A 74 -17.00 -3.96 -0.85
CA ALA A 74 -16.65 -3.34 -2.12
C ALA A 74 -15.24 -3.68 -2.64
N GLY A 75 -14.72 -4.89 -2.32
CA GLY A 75 -13.38 -5.32 -2.68
C GLY A 75 -12.26 -4.73 -1.80
N VAL A 76 -12.61 -3.96 -0.78
CA VAL A 76 -11.67 -3.43 0.22
C VAL A 76 -11.82 -4.22 1.52
N PRO A 77 -10.73 -4.67 2.17
CA PRO A 77 -10.80 -5.37 3.44
C PRO A 77 -11.56 -4.56 4.50
N ARG A 78 -12.50 -5.22 5.19
CA ARG A 78 -13.35 -4.56 6.19
C ARG A 78 -12.55 -3.86 7.30
N TYR A 79 -11.43 -4.43 7.72
CA TYR A 79 -10.61 -3.83 8.77
C TYR A 79 -10.05 -2.46 8.37
N MET A 80 -9.80 -2.22 7.07
CA MET A 80 -9.29 -0.93 6.59
C MET A 80 -10.29 0.21 6.79
N PHE A 81 -11.58 -0.06 6.71
CA PHE A 81 -12.61 0.95 7.04
C PHE A 81 -12.55 1.33 8.51
N ARG A 82 -12.39 0.33 9.40
CA ARG A 82 -12.20 0.59 10.83
C ARG A 82 -10.94 1.42 11.09
N SER A 83 -9.83 1.05 10.44
CA SER A 83 -8.57 1.80 10.57
C SER A 83 -8.71 3.23 10.04
N ALA A 84 -9.46 3.44 8.96
CA ALA A 84 -9.73 4.78 8.41
C ALA A 84 -10.58 5.62 9.39
N LEU A 85 -11.58 5.03 10.03
CA LEU A 85 -12.37 5.72 11.06
C LEU A 85 -11.52 6.10 12.29
N VAL A 86 -10.63 5.21 12.72
CA VAL A 86 -9.68 5.50 13.82
C VAL A 86 -8.76 6.64 13.40
N ALA A 87 -8.13 6.54 12.22
CA ALA A 87 -7.22 7.59 11.72
C ALA A 87 -7.92 8.95 11.59
N MET A 88 -9.20 8.97 11.19
CA MET A 88 -9.98 10.21 11.12
C MET A 88 -10.19 10.81 12.52
N LYS A 89 -10.56 10.00 13.51
CA LYS A 89 -10.73 10.46 14.91
C LYS A 89 -9.41 10.98 15.48
N GLU A 90 -8.32 10.23 15.30
CA GLU A 90 -7.01 10.62 15.81
C GLU A 90 -6.47 11.88 15.12
N SER A 91 -6.66 12.02 13.80
CA SER A 91 -6.32 13.25 13.10
C SER A 91 -7.09 14.46 13.63
N LEU A 92 -8.38 14.30 13.92
CA LEU A 92 -9.20 15.37 14.48
C LEU A 92 -8.77 15.71 15.92
N ALA A 93 -8.56 14.69 16.75
CA ALA A 93 -8.09 14.88 18.14
C ALA A 93 -6.73 15.59 18.17
N ALA A 94 -5.77 15.14 17.34
CA ALA A 94 -4.46 15.79 17.24
C ALA A 94 -4.56 17.26 16.80
N ARG A 95 -5.47 17.59 15.87
CA ARG A 95 -5.72 18.99 15.47
C ARG A 95 -6.26 19.82 16.63
N LEU A 96 -7.16 19.28 17.44
CA LEU A 96 -7.70 19.96 18.63
C LEU A 96 -6.62 20.22 19.68
N HIS A 97 -5.64 19.32 19.78
CA HIS A 97 -4.47 19.44 20.67
C HIS A 97 -3.30 20.22 20.05
N HIS A 98 -3.49 20.85 18.88
CA HIS A 98 -2.45 21.58 18.16
C HIS A 98 -1.23 20.71 17.75
N ASP A 99 -1.37 19.39 17.71
CA ASP A 99 -0.34 18.46 17.26
C ASP A 99 -0.44 18.27 15.74
N ALA A 100 0.18 19.19 15.02
CA ALA A 100 0.14 19.22 13.56
C ALA A 100 0.86 18.04 12.90
N VAL A 101 1.83 17.42 13.58
CA VAL A 101 2.61 16.28 13.05
C VAL A 101 1.76 15.04 13.07
N ASN A 102 1.25 14.65 14.23
CA ASN A 102 0.38 13.48 14.37
C ASN A 102 -0.91 13.63 13.55
N ALA A 103 -1.51 14.84 13.54
CA ALA A 103 -2.68 15.11 12.71
C ALA A 103 -2.41 14.81 11.21
N PHE A 104 -1.23 15.21 10.73
CA PHE A 104 -0.85 14.98 9.33
C PHE A 104 -0.50 13.53 9.04
N GLU A 105 0.13 12.82 9.96
CA GLU A 105 0.43 11.40 9.83
C GLU A 105 -0.86 10.57 9.63
N HIS A 106 -1.85 10.79 10.49
CA HIS A 106 -3.16 10.14 10.35
C HIS A 106 -3.89 10.55 9.06
N GLU A 107 -3.75 11.81 8.63
CA GLU A 107 -4.29 12.29 7.36
C GLU A 107 -3.69 11.55 6.18
N LEU A 108 -2.38 11.24 6.19
CA LEU A 108 -1.72 10.49 5.10
C LEU A 108 -2.28 9.08 4.94
N PHE A 109 -2.61 8.42 6.06
CA PHE A 109 -3.31 7.13 5.99
C PHE A 109 -4.67 7.25 5.28
N LEU A 110 -5.43 8.32 5.54
CA LEU A 110 -6.72 8.55 4.86
C LEU A 110 -6.55 8.74 3.35
N TRP A 111 -5.49 9.44 2.91
CA TRP A 111 -5.18 9.58 1.49
C TRP A 111 -4.81 8.23 0.86
N MET A 112 -4.03 7.40 1.54
CA MET A 112 -3.73 6.04 1.09
C MET A 112 -5.01 5.20 0.99
N PHE A 113 -5.86 5.24 1.98
CA PHE A 113 -7.15 4.54 1.97
C PHE A 113 -8.03 5.00 0.81
N ALA A 114 -8.12 6.30 0.54
CA ALA A 114 -8.86 6.85 -0.60
C ALA A 114 -8.33 6.31 -1.94
N GLY A 115 -7.01 6.18 -2.09
CA GLY A 115 -6.37 5.56 -3.26
C GLY A 115 -6.79 4.10 -3.45
N ILE A 116 -6.80 3.31 -2.37
CA ILE A 116 -7.25 1.91 -2.39
C ILE A 116 -8.72 1.83 -2.82
N VAL A 117 -9.60 2.61 -2.21
CA VAL A 117 -11.02 2.62 -2.53
C VAL A 117 -11.24 2.99 -4.00
N LYS A 118 -10.58 4.04 -4.50
CA LYS A 118 -10.66 4.45 -5.90
C LYS A 118 -10.26 3.33 -6.86
N GLN A 119 -9.13 2.66 -6.59
CA GLN A 119 -8.66 1.57 -7.45
C GLN A 119 -9.64 0.39 -7.43
N ARG A 120 -10.08 -0.04 -6.26
CA ARG A 120 -11.04 -1.15 -6.13
C ARG A 120 -12.39 -0.85 -6.74
N TRP A 121 -12.82 0.41 -6.69
CA TRP A 121 -14.03 0.86 -7.42
C TRP A 121 -13.87 0.73 -8.93
N LYS A 122 -12.72 1.14 -9.47
CA LYS A 122 -12.39 1.00 -10.89
C LYS A 122 -12.36 -0.48 -11.31
N ASP A 123 -11.76 -1.34 -10.50
CA ASP A 123 -11.58 -2.77 -10.80
C ASP A 123 -12.90 -3.56 -10.82
N ARG A 124 -13.98 -3.02 -10.24
CA ARG A 124 -15.31 -3.68 -10.27
C ARG A 124 -15.87 -3.83 -11.67
N HIS A 125 -15.47 -2.96 -12.59
CA HIS A 125 -15.93 -2.94 -13.98
C HIS A 125 -14.95 -3.64 -14.93
N VAL A 126 -13.81 -4.07 -14.42
CA VAL A 126 -12.81 -4.79 -15.18
C VAL A 126 -12.70 -6.18 -14.58
N SER A 127 -13.14 -7.19 -15.32
CA SER A 127 -12.85 -8.59 -14.94
C SER A 127 -11.34 -8.74 -14.86
N ALA A 128 -10.80 -8.86 -13.64
CA ALA A 128 -9.38 -8.98 -13.43
C ALA A 128 -8.88 -10.21 -14.19
N PRO A 129 -7.89 -10.09 -15.08
CA PRO A 129 -7.23 -11.27 -15.62
C PRO A 129 -6.64 -12.03 -14.44
N ALA A 130 -7.09 -13.25 -14.23
CA ALA A 130 -6.53 -14.12 -13.21
C ALA A 130 -5.04 -14.28 -13.53
N TRP A 131 -4.18 -13.71 -12.70
CA TRP A 131 -2.75 -13.95 -12.80
C TRP A 131 -2.52 -15.45 -12.61
N LYS A 132 -2.11 -16.11 -13.65
CA LYS A 132 -1.63 -17.49 -13.60
C LYS A 132 -0.12 -17.41 -13.40
N PRO A 133 0.44 -17.95 -12.30
CA PRO A 133 1.87 -18.10 -12.19
C PRO A 133 2.35 -18.89 -13.41
N THR A 134 3.26 -18.33 -14.20
CA THR A 134 3.98 -19.08 -15.22
C THR A 134 4.64 -20.24 -14.50
N ALA A 135 4.33 -21.46 -14.91
CA ALA A 135 4.97 -22.66 -14.38
C ALA A 135 6.48 -22.45 -14.42
N SER A 136 7.14 -22.74 -13.29
CA SER A 136 8.60 -22.73 -13.23
C SER A 136 9.12 -23.62 -14.36
N PRO A 137 10.10 -23.19 -15.16
CA PRO A 137 10.75 -24.09 -16.09
C PRO A 137 11.33 -25.24 -15.26
N SER A 138 10.90 -26.45 -15.57
CA SER A 138 11.50 -27.67 -15.05
C SER A 138 12.96 -27.69 -15.49
N VAL A 139 13.88 -27.60 -14.50
CA VAL A 139 15.31 -27.83 -14.68
C VAL A 139 15.56 -29.32 -14.83
#